data_c82e31e9cbb48f00d3f2f571ac2139b5
#
_entry.id   c82e31e9cbb48f00d3f2f571ac2139b5
#
_cell.length_a   1.000
_cell.length_b   1.000
_cell.length_c   1.000
_cell.angle_alpha   90.00
_cell.angle_beta   90.00
_cell.angle_gamma   90.00
#
_symmetry.space_group_name_H-M   'P 1'
#
loop_
_entity.id
_entity.type
_entity.pdbx_description
1 polymer ?
#
loop_
_entity_poly.entity_id
_entity_poly.type
_entity_poly.pdbx_seq_one_letter_code
_entity_poly.pdbx_strand_id
1 'polypeptide(L)'
;MVHALQEIRNLLKPNGVLIDIRPNGELVQFIRPLGNEERLIGYLQETDDYIEYHQAEAAMQEVVAEGLFQIKKAEEFTFHVHADSFTELKTYIDENWSDAFITEEVIAEAKRLDNKYGVVKILLREKVHIFLLASIPSPKDVHFLAE
;
A
#
# COMPACT_ATOMS: atom_id res chain seq x y z
N MET A 1 9.28 12.44 -5.26
CA MET A 1 8.19 11.76 -5.98
C MET A 1 7.52 12.60 -7.06
N VAL A 2 7.19 13.88 -6.85
CA VAL A 2 6.62 14.77 -7.88
C VAL A 2 7.43 14.74 -9.18
N HIS A 3 8.75 14.90 -9.11
CA HIS A 3 9.62 14.83 -10.29
C HIS A 3 9.49 13.49 -11.06
N ALA A 4 9.39 12.36 -10.35
CA ALA A 4 9.19 11.06 -10.98
C ALA A 4 7.85 10.99 -11.73
N LEU A 5 6.77 11.55 -11.17
CA LEU A 5 5.46 11.62 -11.82
C LEU A 5 5.48 12.55 -13.05
N GLN A 6 6.25 13.66 -13.00
CA GLN A 6 6.47 14.53 -14.14
C GLN A 6 7.23 13.81 -15.28
N GLU A 7 8.28 13.04 -14.94
CA GLU A 7 9.01 12.23 -15.91
C GLU A 7 8.13 11.12 -16.52
N ILE A 8 7.34 10.42 -15.71
CA ILE A 8 6.37 9.43 -16.22
C ILE A 8 5.41 10.07 -17.21
N ARG A 9 4.90 11.28 -16.91
CA ARG A 9 4.02 12.01 -17.82
C ARG A 9 4.68 12.25 -19.18
N ASN A 10 5.96 12.62 -19.20
CA ASN A 10 6.72 12.88 -20.43
C ASN A 10 6.92 11.61 -21.28
N LEU A 11 6.91 10.43 -20.64
CA LEU A 11 7.07 9.13 -21.30
C LEU A 11 5.73 8.54 -21.80
N LEU A 12 4.60 9.02 -21.29
CA LEU A 12 3.29 8.54 -21.71
C LEU A 12 2.97 8.99 -23.14
N LYS A 13 2.42 8.07 -23.92
CA LYS A 13 1.83 8.40 -25.23
C LYS A 13 0.62 9.35 -25.06
N PRO A 14 0.22 10.09 -26.09
CA PRO A 14 -1.04 10.80 -26.08
C PRO A 14 -2.19 9.87 -25.67
N ASN A 15 -3.02 10.29 -24.74
CA ASN A 15 -4.07 9.49 -24.08
C ASN A 15 -3.56 8.29 -23.26
N GLY A 16 -2.27 8.23 -22.94
CA GLY A 16 -1.70 7.25 -22.04
C GLY A 16 -2.23 7.43 -20.63
N VAL A 17 -2.27 6.34 -19.88
CA VAL A 17 -2.71 6.32 -18.49
C VAL A 17 -1.59 5.79 -17.60
N LEU A 18 -1.58 6.28 -16.36
CA LEU A 18 -0.78 5.76 -15.26
C LEU A 18 -1.70 5.04 -14.29
N ILE A 19 -1.34 3.82 -13.92
CA ILE A 19 -1.96 3.11 -12.80
C ILE A 19 -1.00 3.20 -11.63
N ASP A 20 -1.46 3.81 -10.53
CA ASP A 20 -0.74 3.91 -9.28
C ASP A 20 -1.40 2.97 -8.27
N ILE A 21 -0.64 2.00 -7.77
CA ILE A 21 -1.08 1.02 -6.78
C ILE A 21 -0.09 1.09 -5.62
N ARG A 22 -0.60 1.38 -4.43
CA ARG A 22 0.25 1.49 -3.23
C ARG A 22 -0.55 1.30 -1.95
N PRO A 23 0.10 0.94 -0.83
CA PRO A 23 -0.50 1.02 0.48
C PRO A 23 -1.08 2.42 0.76
N ASN A 24 -2.19 2.46 1.51
CA ASN A 24 -2.85 3.73 1.81
C ASN A 24 -2.26 4.47 3.03
N GLY A 25 -1.23 3.90 3.67
CA GLY A 25 -0.58 4.46 4.86
C GLY A 25 -1.29 4.14 6.18
N GLU A 26 -2.36 3.34 6.16
CA GLU A 26 -2.93 2.79 7.40
C GLU A 26 -2.06 1.65 7.93
N LEU A 27 -2.07 1.48 9.26
CA LEU A 27 -1.32 0.41 9.91
C LEU A 27 -1.77 -0.97 9.42
N VAL A 28 -0.81 -1.80 9.02
CA VAL A 28 -1.04 -3.19 8.61
C VAL A 28 -1.43 -4.03 9.83
N GLN A 29 -2.52 -4.77 9.71
CA GLN A 29 -3.13 -5.51 10.80
C GLN A 29 -2.67 -6.97 10.84
N PHE A 30 -2.33 -7.47 12.03
CA PHE A 30 -2.23 -8.91 12.30
C PHE A 30 -3.60 -9.43 12.70
N ILE A 31 -4.17 -10.32 11.91
CA ILE A 31 -5.50 -10.89 12.12
C ILE A 31 -5.39 -12.39 12.31
N ARG A 32 -6.04 -12.90 13.35
CA ARG A 32 -6.19 -14.32 13.61
C ARG A 32 -7.63 -14.75 13.36
N PRO A 33 -7.89 -15.66 12.42
CA PRO A 33 -9.19 -16.30 12.29
C PRO A 33 -9.50 -17.18 13.50
N LEU A 34 -10.72 -17.08 14.02
CA LEU A 34 -11.23 -17.89 15.13
C LEU A 34 -12.62 -18.43 14.73
N GLY A 35 -12.65 -19.53 13.97
CA GLY A 35 -13.89 -20.03 13.39
C GLY A 35 -14.45 -19.05 12.36
N ASN A 36 -15.67 -18.54 12.62
CA ASN A 36 -16.31 -17.52 11.76
C ASN A 36 -16.00 -16.08 12.17
N GLU A 37 -15.20 -15.90 13.20
CA GLU A 37 -14.81 -14.57 13.70
C GLU A 37 -13.34 -14.29 13.36
N GLU A 38 -13.00 -13.02 13.36
CA GLU A 38 -11.63 -12.54 13.21
C GLU A 38 -11.22 -11.79 14.48
N ARG A 39 -9.99 -12.02 14.91
CA ARG A 39 -9.41 -11.30 16.03
C ARG A 39 -8.20 -10.48 15.60
N LEU A 40 -8.27 -9.19 15.82
CA LEU A 40 -7.10 -8.32 15.70
C LEU A 40 -6.11 -8.65 16.84
N ILE A 41 -4.88 -8.99 16.48
CA ILE A 41 -3.78 -9.24 17.42
C ILE A 41 -3.03 -7.94 17.70
N GLY A 42 -2.82 -7.12 16.68
CA GLY A 42 -2.10 -5.86 16.72
C GLY A 42 -1.73 -5.38 15.34
N TYR A 43 -0.71 -4.53 15.28
CA TYR A 43 -0.30 -3.86 14.05
C TYR A 43 1.19 -4.05 13.78
N LEU A 44 1.56 -4.16 12.52
CA LEU A 44 2.94 -4.04 12.07
C LEU A 44 3.37 -2.59 12.20
N GLN A 45 4.62 -2.37 12.59
CA GLN A 45 5.21 -1.04 12.67
C GLN A 45 6.30 -0.90 11.60
N GLU A 46 6.52 0.32 11.15
CA GLU A 46 7.63 0.68 10.27
C GLU A 46 8.51 1.74 10.93
N THR A 47 9.81 1.71 10.63
CA THR A 47 10.80 2.59 11.28
C THR A 47 10.63 4.07 10.91
N ASP A 48 10.02 4.34 9.75
CA ASP A 48 9.72 5.68 9.25
C ASP A 48 8.30 6.18 9.60
N ASP A 49 7.56 5.41 10.42
CA ASP A 49 6.19 5.71 10.83
C ASP A 49 5.24 5.97 9.64
N TYR A 50 5.40 5.20 8.56
CA TYR A 50 4.58 5.30 7.34
C TYR A 50 4.66 6.65 6.60
N ILE A 51 5.69 7.44 6.88
CA ILE A 51 5.88 8.78 6.28
C ILE A 51 5.93 8.74 4.75
N GLU A 52 6.57 7.72 4.17
CA GLU A 52 6.73 7.60 2.72
C GLU A 52 5.39 7.49 1.98
N TYR A 53 4.41 6.83 2.58
CA TYR A 53 3.06 6.70 1.99
C TYR A 53 2.33 8.04 1.95
N HIS A 54 2.44 8.85 3.01
CA HIS A 54 1.87 10.19 3.06
C HIS A 54 2.55 11.14 2.08
N GLN A 55 3.87 11.04 1.92
CA GLN A 55 4.62 11.81 0.91
C GLN A 55 4.21 11.41 -0.51
N ALA A 56 3.95 10.13 -0.75
CA ALA A 56 3.47 9.64 -2.04
C ALA A 56 2.09 10.19 -2.38
N GLU A 57 1.18 10.21 -1.42
CA GLU A 57 -0.16 10.79 -1.57
C GLU A 57 -0.09 12.29 -1.87
N ALA A 58 0.70 13.03 -1.10
CA ALA A 58 0.89 14.46 -1.30
C ALA A 58 1.46 14.79 -2.70
N ALA A 59 2.44 14.02 -3.16
CA ALA A 59 3.03 14.20 -4.49
C ALA A 59 2.04 13.94 -5.63
N MET A 60 1.16 12.95 -5.48
CA MET A 60 0.10 12.69 -6.44
C MET A 60 -0.91 13.85 -6.48
N GLN A 61 -1.34 14.34 -5.31
CA GLN A 61 -2.26 15.47 -5.22
C GLN A 61 -1.66 16.74 -5.84
N GLU A 62 -0.35 16.97 -5.66
CA GLU A 62 0.36 18.11 -6.23
C GLU A 62 0.32 18.07 -7.77
N VAL A 63 0.68 16.95 -8.41
CA VAL A 63 0.67 16.85 -9.88
C VAL A 63 -0.74 16.91 -10.48
N VAL A 64 -1.76 16.51 -9.73
CA VAL A 64 -3.16 16.69 -10.12
C VAL A 64 -3.56 18.18 -10.01
N ALA A 65 -3.18 18.86 -8.93
CA ALA A 65 -3.44 20.29 -8.74
C ALA A 65 -2.72 21.16 -9.78
N GLU A 66 -1.51 20.76 -10.19
CA GLU A 66 -0.76 21.39 -11.29
C GLU A 66 -1.37 21.13 -12.69
N GLY A 67 -2.40 20.30 -12.80
CA GLY A 67 -3.05 19.96 -14.06
C GLY A 67 -2.23 19.06 -14.98
N LEU A 68 -1.28 18.30 -14.43
CA LEU A 68 -0.47 17.35 -15.18
C LEU A 68 -1.21 16.02 -15.41
N PHE A 69 -2.01 15.64 -14.42
CA PHE A 69 -2.84 14.43 -14.45
C PHE A 69 -4.27 14.73 -14.01
N GLN A 70 -5.19 13.91 -14.48
CA GLN A 70 -6.56 13.85 -13.97
C GLN A 70 -6.85 12.46 -13.43
N ILE A 71 -7.35 12.37 -12.19
CA ILE A 71 -7.83 11.11 -11.64
C ILE A 71 -9.12 10.71 -12.37
N LYS A 72 -9.09 9.59 -13.06
CA LYS A 72 -10.26 9.01 -13.77
C LYS A 72 -11.00 8.03 -12.89
N LYS A 73 -10.27 7.31 -12.03
CA LYS A 73 -10.83 6.33 -11.12
C LYS A 73 -9.93 6.23 -9.88
N ALA A 74 -10.56 6.10 -8.72
CA ALA A 74 -9.88 5.81 -7.46
C ALA A 74 -10.68 4.72 -6.74
N GLU A 75 -9.99 3.68 -6.31
CA GLU A 75 -10.56 2.56 -5.55
C GLU A 75 -9.63 2.18 -4.40
N GLU A 76 -10.18 1.54 -3.40
CA GLU A 76 -9.45 0.90 -2.32
C GLU A 76 -9.78 -0.58 -2.31
N PHE A 77 -8.79 -1.43 -2.08
CA PHE A 77 -9.00 -2.85 -1.83
C PHE A 77 -8.13 -3.33 -0.67
N THR A 78 -8.50 -4.46 -0.12
CA THR A 78 -7.76 -5.09 0.97
C THR A 78 -6.87 -6.20 0.42
N PHE A 79 -5.59 -6.11 0.72
CA PHE A 79 -4.60 -7.13 0.42
C PHE A 79 -4.35 -8.00 1.65
N HIS A 80 -4.18 -9.31 1.45
CA HIS A 80 -3.91 -10.26 2.51
C HIS A 80 -2.67 -11.10 2.22
N VAL A 81 -1.80 -11.21 3.22
CA VAL A 81 -0.73 -12.22 3.25
C VAL A 81 -1.11 -13.26 4.28
N HIS A 82 -1.15 -14.53 3.87
CA HIS A 82 -1.54 -15.65 4.72
C HIS A 82 -0.32 -16.48 5.10
N ALA A 83 -0.27 -16.93 6.35
CA ALA A 83 0.72 -17.88 6.84
C ALA A 83 0.05 -18.94 7.71
N ASP A 84 0.66 -20.13 7.79
CA ASP A 84 0.13 -21.24 8.60
C ASP A 84 0.40 -21.07 10.08
N SER A 85 1.28 -20.13 10.46
CA SER A 85 1.57 -19.78 11.85
C SER A 85 2.09 -18.34 11.97
N PHE A 86 2.03 -17.79 13.20
CA PHE A 86 2.65 -16.50 13.51
C PHE A 86 4.18 -16.55 13.33
N THR A 87 4.82 -17.68 13.67
CA THR A 87 6.27 -17.84 13.51
C THR A 87 6.68 -17.76 12.04
N GLU A 88 5.94 -18.42 11.14
CA GLU A 88 6.18 -18.34 9.69
C GLU A 88 6.02 -16.92 9.18
N LEU A 89 4.92 -16.24 9.57
CA LEU A 89 4.66 -14.87 9.17
C LEU A 89 5.76 -13.91 9.65
N LYS A 90 6.20 -14.09 10.92
CA LYS A 90 7.30 -13.31 11.48
C LYS A 90 8.60 -13.50 10.68
N THR A 91 8.96 -14.76 10.37
CA THR A 91 10.13 -15.06 9.55
C THR A 91 10.05 -14.39 8.18
N TYR A 92 8.88 -14.46 7.54
CA TYR A 92 8.66 -13.80 6.24
C TYR A 92 8.86 -12.28 6.33
N ILE A 93 8.35 -11.63 7.37
CA ILE A 93 8.52 -10.18 7.58
C ILE A 93 9.99 -9.85 7.80
N ASP A 94 10.66 -10.56 8.71
CA ASP A 94 12.07 -10.33 9.04
C ASP A 94 12.99 -10.47 7.81
N GLU A 95 12.64 -11.36 6.88
CA GLU A 95 13.44 -11.61 5.68
C GLU A 95 13.13 -10.67 4.51
N ASN A 96 11.91 -10.12 4.42
CA ASN A 96 11.44 -9.42 3.23
C ASN A 96 11.14 -7.93 3.45
N TRP A 97 10.95 -7.48 4.70
CA TRP A 97 10.61 -6.09 5.05
C TRP A 97 11.61 -5.53 6.04
N SER A 98 12.70 -4.98 5.55
CA SER A 98 13.84 -4.54 6.37
C SER A 98 13.56 -3.35 7.29
N ASP A 99 12.52 -2.58 7.00
CA ASP A 99 12.05 -1.39 7.73
C ASP A 99 10.85 -1.68 8.64
N ALA A 100 10.28 -2.89 8.55
CA ALA A 100 9.16 -3.31 9.37
C ALA A 100 9.61 -4.06 10.63
N PHE A 101 8.87 -3.90 11.71
CA PHE A 101 9.09 -4.65 12.95
C PHE A 101 7.79 -4.99 13.67
N ILE A 102 7.85 -6.07 14.46
CA ILE A 102 6.73 -6.56 15.26
C ILE A 102 7.02 -6.24 16.71
N THR A 103 6.11 -5.55 17.40
CA THR A 103 6.29 -5.19 18.81
C THR A 103 6.19 -6.42 19.73
N GLU A 104 6.80 -6.34 20.89
CA GLU A 104 6.76 -7.41 21.90
C GLU A 104 5.33 -7.72 22.36
N GLU A 105 4.44 -6.71 22.38
CA GLU A 105 3.02 -6.89 22.74
C GLU A 105 2.31 -7.78 21.72
N VAL A 106 2.55 -7.58 20.43
CA VAL A 106 1.97 -8.41 19.35
C VAL A 106 2.50 -9.83 19.43
N ILE A 107 3.80 -10.00 19.66
CA ILE A 107 4.44 -11.31 19.84
C ILE A 107 3.85 -12.04 21.06
N ALA A 108 3.69 -11.35 22.18
CA ALA A 108 3.13 -11.92 23.41
C ALA A 108 1.66 -12.33 23.23
N GLU A 109 0.85 -11.50 22.56
CA GLU A 109 -0.55 -11.81 22.31
C GLU A 109 -0.70 -13.00 21.35
N ALA A 110 0.12 -13.07 20.29
CA ALA A 110 0.13 -14.21 19.38
C ALA A 110 0.45 -15.51 20.12
N LYS A 111 1.50 -15.52 20.94
CA LYS A 111 1.87 -16.68 21.77
C LYS A 111 0.76 -17.06 22.77
N ARG A 112 0.13 -16.08 23.40
CA ARG A 112 -0.97 -16.30 24.33
C ARG A 112 -2.15 -17.01 23.66
N LEU A 113 -2.47 -16.58 22.43
CA LEU A 113 -3.54 -17.18 21.64
C LEU A 113 -3.18 -18.59 21.16
N ASP A 114 -1.94 -18.83 20.75
CA ASP A 114 -1.46 -20.15 20.37
C ASP A 114 -1.50 -21.14 21.54
N ASN A 115 -1.14 -20.71 22.74
CA ASN A 115 -1.25 -21.52 23.95
C ASN A 115 -2.70 -21.86 24.32
N LYS A 116 -3.63 -20.94 24.04
CA LYS A 116 -5.05 -21.12 24.38
C LYS A 116 -5.83 -21.93 23.35
N TYR A 117 -5.56 -21.72 22.09
CA TYR A 117 -6.38 -22.24 20.98
C TYR A 117 -5.60 -23.14 20.01
N GLY A 118 -4.31 -23.37 20.25
CA GLY A 118 -3.40 -24.05 19.33
C GLY A 118 -2.86 -23.14 18.23
N VAL A 119 -1.82 -23.61 17.55
CA VAL A 119 -1.24 -22.91 16.40
C VAL A 119 -2.23 -22.96 15.23
N VAL A 120 -2.57 -21.81 14.68
CA VAL A 120 -3.49 -21.69 13.56
C VAL A 120 -3.00 -20.63 12.57
N LYS A 121 -3.63 -20.63 11.40
CA LYS A 121 -3.40 -19.62 10.37
C LYS A 121 -3.53 -18.20 10.93
N ILE A 122 -2.70 -17.34 10.39
CA ILE A 122 -2.70 -15.91 10.65
C ILE A 122 -2.62 -15.17 9.32
N LEU A 123 -3.10 -13.95 9.28
CA LEU A 123 -2.97 -13.10 8.11
C LEU A 123 -2.52 -11.68 8.48
N LEU A 124 -1.77 -11.07 7.58
CA LEU A 124 -1.61 -9.64 7.52
C LEU A 124 -2.71 -9.09 6.61
N ARG A 125 -3.30 -8.00 7.04
CA ARG A 125 -4.31 -7.27 6.27
C ARG A 125 -3.80 -5.85 6.05
N GLU A 126 -3.66 -5.49 4.78
CA GLU A 126 -3.22 -4.18 4.34
C GLU A 126 -4.25 -3.55 3.41
N LYS A 127 -4.49 -2.26 3.56
CA LYS A 127 -5.32 -1.50 2.63
C LYS A 127 -4.46 -0.85 1.56
N VAL A 128 -4.90 -0.99 0.33
CA VAL A 128 -4.19 -0.56 -0.86
C VAL A 128 -5.07 0.35 -1.69
N HIS A 129 -4.57 1.53 -2.03
CA HIS A 129 -5.20 2.41 -3.02
C HIS A 129 -4.78 2.03 -4.43
N ILE A 130 -5.72 2.17 -5.36
CA ILE A 130 -5.48 2.11 -6.79
C ILE A 130 -6.07 3.34 -7.47
N PHE A 131 -5.24 4.06 -8.22
CA PHE A 131 -5.64 5.23 -8.98
C PHE A 131 -5.39 5.00 -10.46
N LEU A 132 -6.35 5.37 -11.29
CA LEU A 132 -6.20 5.50 -12.73
C LEU A 132 -6.08 6.98 -13.04
N LEU A 133 -4.90 7.41 -13.53
CA LEU A 133 -4.60 8.79 -13.85
C LEU A 133 -4.43 8.92 -15.38
N ALA A 134 -5.14 9.86 -15.99
CA ALA A 134 -4.94 10.24 -17.38
C ALA A 134 -4.01 11.45 -17.45
N SER A 135 -3.02 11.40 -18.33
CA SER A 135 -2.18 12.54 -18.66
C SER A 135 -3.03 13.65 -19.29
N ILE A 136 -2.88 14.89 -18.82
CA ILE A 136 -3.48 16.07 -19.44
C ILE A 136 -2.48 16.59 -20.47
N PRO A 137 -2.87 16.69 -21.77
CA PRO A 137 -1.97 17.21 -22.82
C PRO A 137 -1.49 18.62 -22.48
N SER A 138 -0.21 18.88 -22.69
CA SER A 138 0.31 20.23 -22.58
C SER A 138 -0.12 21.06 -23.81
N PRO A 139 -0.22 22.39 -23.70
CA PRO A 139 -0.47 23.23 -24.85
C PRO A 139 0.54 23.05 -26.00
N LYS A 140 1.73 22.54 -25.70
CA LYS A 140 2.77 22.23 -26.69
C LYS A 140 2.49 20.92 -27.45
N ASP A 141 1.75 20.00 -26.84
CA ASP A 141 1.45 18.68 -27.42
C ASP A 141 0.31 18.77 -28.45
N VAL A 142 -0.50 19.84 -28.41
CA VAL A 142 -1.66 20.05 -29.31
C VAL A 142 -1.22 20.47 -30.70
N HIS A 143 -0.02 21.00 -30.88
CA HIS A 143 0.47 21.47 -32.17
C HIS A 143 0.97 20.36 -33.13
N PHE A 144 1.19 19.13 -32.65
CA PHE A 144 1.66 18.02 -33.48
C PHE A 144 0.55 17.17 -34.13
N LEU A 145 -0.72 17.43 -33.84
CA LEU A 145 -1.86 16.68 -34.39
C LEU A 145 -2.63 17.44 -35.50
N ALA A 146 -2.10 18.55 -35.96
CA ALA A 146 -2.76 19.43 -36.96
C ALA A 146 -2.06 19.43 -38.33
N GLU A 147 -1.28 18.40 -38.70
CA GLU A 147 -0.77 18.16 -40.04
C GLU A 147 -1.27 16.85 -40.62
#